data_c32a2ed9b1e73e3b56667563da6d4b89
#
_entry.id   c32a2ed9b1e73e3b56667563da6d4b89
#
_cell.length_a   1.000
_cell.length_b   1.000
_cell.length_c   1.000
_cell.angle_alpha   90.00
_cell.angle_beta   90.00
_cell.angle_gamma   90.00
#
_symmetry.space_group_name_H-M   'P 1'
#
loop_
_entity.id
_entity.type
_entity.pdbx_description
1 polymer ?
#
loop_
_entity_poly.entity_id
_entity_poly.type
_entity_poly.pdbx_seq_one_letter_code
_entity_poly.pdbx_strand_id
1 'polypeptide(L)'
;FCWASGYYMPIYNDNRTLLGDPSARKMIASAFSEMLSSISFDPDNIAGTSTAGIPHATTLADMIGKPLTYIRSSGKDHGLKNQIEGLGRAKGYEGKKVLLIEDLISTGMSSIKAVKAIQEADGLVPYCFAIFTYGTKEGKDAFASLSPICTPLTILDYDYVIEIAEDTGYIRPEEKDMLLEWSSSPFTWGENHGWKKEER
;
A
#
# COMPACT_ATOMS: atom_id res chain seq x y z
N PHE A 1 -5.28 7.28 -18.64
CA PHE A 1 -5.95 7.61 -17.37
C PHE A 1 -5.33 8.87 -16.76
N CYS A 2 -6.15 9.77 -16.21
CA CYS A 2 -5.63 10.87 -15.41
C CYS A 2 -5.70 10.50 -13.93
N TRP A 3 -4.54 10.37 -13.27
CA TRP A 3 -4.49 10.03 -11.85
C TRP A 3 -4.90 11.22 -10.96
N ALA A 4 -5.21 10.97 -9.69
CA ALA A 4 -5.55 12.02 -8.73
C ALA A 4 -4.44 13.08 -8.56
N SER A 5 -3.20 12.73 -8.88
CA SER A 5 -2.05 13.62 -8.93
C SER A 5 -2.01 14.57 -10.15
N GLY A 6 -2.97 14.44 -11.10
CA GLY A 6 -3.04 15.19 -12.35
C GLY A 6 -2.16 14.64 -13.47
N TYR A 7 -1.36 13.62 -13.23
CA TYR A 7 -0.53 13.00 -14.28
C TYR A 7 -1.35 12.06 -15.15
N TYR A 8 -1.08 12.07 -16.47
CA TYR A 8 -1.64 11.11 -17.41
C TYR A 8 -0.76 9.86 -17.47
N MET A 9 -1.39 8.71 -17.28
CA MET A 9 -0.76 7.41 -17.15
C MET A 9 -1.44 6.38 -18.05
N PRO A 10 -0.74 5.42 -18.66
CA PRO A 10 -1.33 4.39 -19.51
C PRO A 10 -2.04 3.29 -18.69
N ILE A 11 -1.83 3.26 -17.39
CA ILE A 11 -2.36 2.23 -16.49
C ILE A 11 -3.09 2.85 -15.29
N TYR A 12 -4.10 2.14 -14.82
CA TYR A 12 -4.78 2.42 -13.56
C TYR A 12 -5.14 1.10 -12.88
N ASN A 13 -4.53 0.83 -11.73
CA ASN A 13 -4.86 -0.32 -10.90
C ASN A 13 -5.86 0.08 -9.82
N ASP A 14 -6.95 -0.67 -9.68
CA ASP A 14 -7.98 -0.45 -8.65
C ASP A 14 -8.26 -1.74 -7.88
N ASN A 15 -7.47 -2.00 -6.84
CA ASN A 15 -7.63 -3.16 -5.96
C ASN A 15 -8.95 -3.13 -5.18
N ARG A 16 -9.64 -1.98 -5.10
CA ARG A 16 -10.93 -1.87 -4.41
C ARG A 16 -12.02 -2.71 -5.05
N THR A 17 -11.89 -3.01 -6.36
CA THR A 17 -12.80 -3.91 -7.07
C THR A 17 -12.80 -5.32 -6.48
N LEU A 18 -11.68 -5.76 -5.90
CA LEU A 18 -11.53 -7.06 -5.25
C LEU A 18 -12.33 -7.19 -3.94
N LEU A 19 -12.76 -6.06 -3.37
CA LEU A 19 -13.54 -6.06 -2.12
C LEU A 19 -14.92 -6.69 -2.29
N GLY A 20 -15.48 -6.66 -3.50
CA GLY A 20 -16.77 -7.30 -3.81
C GLY A 20 -16.72 -8.83 -3.80
N ASP A 21 -15.53 -9.43 -3.98
CA ASP A 21 -15.37 -10.90 -4.03
C ASP A 21 -14.83 -11.45 -2.69
N PRO A 22 -15.63 -12.25 -1.96
CA PRO A 22 -15.19 -12.90 -0.73
C PRO A 22 -13.97 -13.82 -0.91
N SER A 23 -13.84 -14.47 -2.07
CA SER A 23 -12.74 -15.38 -2.37
C SER A 23 -11.43 -14.60 -2.57
N ALA A 24 -11.49 -13.48 -3.29
CA ALA A 24 -10.35 -12.60 -3.48
C ALA A 24 -9.86 -12.03 -2.12
N ARG A 25 -10.79 -11.56 -1.26
CA ARG A 25 -10.40 -11.07 0.07
C ARG A 25 -9.70 -12.14 0.92
N LYS A 26 -10.19 -13.39 0.90
CA LYS A 26 -9.57 -14.51 1.62
C LYS A 26 -8.20 -14.85 1.04
N MET A 27 -8.06 -14.88 -0.28
CA MET A 27 -6.80 -15.14 -0.96
C MET A 27 -5.74 -14.11 -0.57
N ILE A 28 -6.08 -12.82 -0.57
CA ILE A 28 -5.19 -11.72 -0.16
C ILE A 28 -4.77 -11.90 1.31
N ALA A 29 -5.71 -12.18 2.21
CA ALA A 29 -5.39 -12.39 3.62
C ALA A 29 -4.51 -13.63 3.83
N SER A 30 -4.74 -14.73 3.09
CA SER A 30 -3.88 -15.91 3.13
C SER A 30 -2.45 -15.59 2.65
N ALA A 31 -2.32 -14.85 1.54
CA ALA A 31 -1.02 -14.42 1.04
C ALA A 31 -0.26 -13.56 2.06
N PHE A 32 -0.93 -12.61 2.72
CA PHE A 32 -0.31 -11.83 3.80
C PHE A 32 0.10 -12.70 4.99
N SER A 33 -0.71 -13.70 5.36
CA SER A 33 -0.36 -14.65 6.42
C SER A 33 0.86 -15.52 6.06
N GLU A 34 0.97 -15.95 4.80
CA GLU A 34 2.14 -16.65 4.28
C GLU A 34 3.39 -15.76 4.29
N MET A 35 3.25 -14.49 3.89
CA MET A 35 4.35 -13.52 3.98
C MET A 35 4.84 -13.32 5.41
N LEU A 36 3.93 -13.20 6.40
CA LEU A 36 4.30 -13.14 7.83
C LEU A 36 5.12 -14.34 8.26
N SER A 37 4.69 -15.54 7.84
CA SER A 37 5.37 -16.80 8.15
C SER A 37 6.77 -16.86 7.52
N SER A 38 6.90 -16.42 6.26
CA SER A 38 8.15 -16.45 5.50
C SER A 38 9.25 -15.57 6.10
N ILE A 39 8.87 -14.44 6.71
CA ILE A 39 9.80 -13.52 7.38
C ILE A 39 9.87 -13.75 8.90
N SER A 40 9.18 -14.75 9.43
CA SER A 40 9.12 -15.07 10.87
C SER A 40 8.70 -13.85 11.72
N PHE A 41 7.75 -13.04 11.25
CA PHE A 41 7.25 -11.88 11.96
C PHE A 41 5.88 -12.15 12.56
N ASP A 42 5.77 -12.02 13.90
CA ASP A 42 4.51 -12.11 14.64
C ASP A 42 4.13 -10.73 15.18
N PRO A 43 3.19 -10.02 14.55
CA PRO A 43 2.73 -8.70 14.99
C PRO A 43 1.83 -8.80 16.23
N ASP A 44 1.89 -7.79 17.10
CA ASP A 44 0.96 -7.62 18.23
C ASP A 44 -0.34 -6.93 17.80
N ASN A 45 -0.31 -6.21 16.67
CA ASN A 45 -1.44 -5.46 16.11
C ASN A 45 -1.34 -5.37 14.59
N ILE A 46 -2.48 -5.43 13.92
CA ILE A 46 -2.61 -5.14 12.50
C ILE A 46 -3.20 -3.74 12.34
N ALA A 47 -2.57 -2.90 11.50
CA ALA A 47 -3.04 -1.56 11.24
C ALA A 47 -3.36 -1.38 9.75
N GLY A 48 -4.55 -0.88 9.41
CA GLY A 48 -4.93 -0.58 8.02
C GLY A 48 -4.78 0.90 7.70
N THR A 49 -4.28 1.25 6.51
CA THR A 49 -4.35 2.62 6.00
C THR A 49 -5.76 2.96 5.55
N SER A 50 -6.29 4.12 5.93
CA SER A 50 -7.57 4.54 5.35
C SER A 50 -7.39 5.04 3.91
N THR A 51 -8.25 4.60 3.00
CA THR A 51 -9.47 3.83 3.25
C THR A 51 -9.30 2.36 2.85
N ALA A 52 -8.57 2.08 1.78
CA ALA A 52 -8.60 0.79 1.10
C ALA A 52 -7.76 -0.30 1.80
N GLY A 53 -6.81 0.07 2.65
CA GLY A 53 -6.07 -0.88 3.49
C GLY A 53 -6.91 -1.48 4.63
N ILE A 54 -7.94 -0.76 5.11
CA ILE A 54 -8.75 -1.21 6.26
C ILE A 54 -9.43 -2.57 6.04
N PRO A 55 -10.15 -2.82 4.92
CA PRO A 55 -10.83 -4.10 4.73
C PRO A 55 -9.87 -5.30 4.72
N HIS A 56 -8.71 -5.14 4.10
CA HIS A 56 -7.67 -6.18 4.03
C HIS A 56 -7.03 -6.42 5.39
N ALA A 57 -6.73 -5.34 6.14
CA ALA A 57 -6.24 -5.42 7.51
C ALA A 57 -7.25 -6.14 8.42
N THR A 58 -8.55 -5.85 8.29
CA THR A 58 -9.63 -6.49 9.05
C THR A 58 -9.66 -7.99 8.77
N THR A 59 -9.68 -8.37 7.48
CA THR A 59 -9.75 -9.79 7.11
C THR A 59 -8.52 -10.56 7.61
N LEU A 60 -7.32 -9.97 7.52
CA LEU A 60 -6.11 -10.59 8.06
C LEU A 60 -6.14 -10.68 9.58
N ALA A 61 -6.51 -9.59 10.28
CA ALA A 61 -6.58 -9.56 11.74
C ALA A 61 -7.53 -10.63 12.29
N ASP A 62 -8.72 -10.77 11.69
CA ASP A 62 -9.69 -11.81 12.05
C ASP A 62 -9.12 -13.22 11.78
N MET A 63 -8.45 -13.43 10.64
CA MET A 63 -7.87 -14.71 10.26
C MET A 63 -6.80 -15.19 11.26
N ILE A 64 -5.93 -14.28 11.72
CA ILE A 64 -4.81 -14.63 12.60
C ILE A 64 -5.06 -14.30 14.08
N GLY A 65 -6.27 -13.83 14.43
CA GLY A 65 -6.67 -13.56 15.81
C GLY A 65 -5.91 -12.40 16.47
N LYS A 66 -5.60 -11.33 15.73
CA LYS A 66 -4.85 -10.16 16.23
C LYS A 66 -5.73 -8.93 16.37
N PRO A 67 -5.41 -8.02 17.32
CA PRO A 67 -6.06 -6.71 17.41
C PRO A 67 -5.92 -5.91 16.12
N LEU A 68 -6.97 -5.11 15.81
CA LEU A 68 -7.02 -4.24 14.64
C LEU A 68 -7.03 -2.77 15.06
N THR A 69 -6.24 -1.97 14.35
CA THR A 69 -6.32 -0.51 14.34
C THR A 69 -6.39 -0.01 12.90
N TYR A 70 -6.73 1.27 12.68
CA TYR A 70 -6.54 1.88 11.37
C TYR A 70 -6.06 3.32 11.48
N ILE A 71 -5.33 3.75 10.45
CA ILE A 71 -4.71 5.07 10.39
C ILE A 71 -5.51 5.94 9.43
N ARG A 72 -6.05 7.05 9.92
CA ARG A 72 -6.81 8.01 9.12
C ARG A 72 -5.89 8.83 8.22
N SER A 73 -6.39 9.25 7.07
CA SER A 73 -5.66 10.11 6.13
C SER A 73 -5.42 11.53 6.67
N SER A 74 -6.29 12.01 7.59
CA SER A 74 -6.16 13.29 8.28
C SER A 74 -6.53 13.16 9.77
N GLY A 75 -5.87 13.93 10.64
CA GLY A 75 -6.23 14.01 12.06
C GLY A 75 -7.59 14.69 12.25
N LYS A 76 -8.32 14.34 13.33
CA LYS A 76 -9.37 15.20 13.87
C LYS A 76 -8.67 16.38 14.53
N ASP A 77 -9.03 17.60 14.17
CA ASP A 77 -8.55 18.88 14.70
C ASP A 77 -7.52 18.78 15.84
N HIS A 78 -6.25 19.18 15.55
CA HIS A 78 -5.15 19.33 16.49
C HIS A 78 -4.36 18.06 16.89
N GLY A 79 -3.45 17.62 16.02
CA GLY A 79 -2.29 16.76 16.35
C GLY A 79 -2.38 15.32 15.84
N LEU A 80 -1.23 14.77 15.45
CA LEU A 80 -1.03 13.43 14.87
C LEU A 80 -1.53 12.29 15.79
N LYS A 81 -1.62 12.53 17.10
CA LYS A 81 -2.11 11.56 18.10
C LYS A 81 -3.58 11.12 17.92
N ASN A 82 -4.38 11.83 17.12
CA ASN A 82 -5.79 11.51 16.87
C ASN A 82 -6.03 10.84 15.51
N GLN A 83 -4.98 10.31 14.86
CA GLN A 83 -5.11 9.64 13.57
C GLN A 83 -5.34 8.13 13.67
N ILE A 84 -5.13 7.53 14.85
CA ILE A 84 -5.23 6.09 15.05
C ILE A 84 -6.54 5.77 15.76
N GLU A 85 -7.32 4.91 15.12
CA GLU A 85 -8.56 4.38 15.70
C GLU A 85 -8.36 2.90 16.08
N GLY A 86 -9.03 2.45 17.14
CA GLY A 86 -8.97 1.06 17.59
C GLY A 86 -8.01 0.78 18.75
N LEU A 87 -7.30 1.80 19.27
CA LEU A 87 -6.42 1.65 20.45
C LEU A 87 -7.20 1.47 21.78
N GLY A 88 -8.52 1.63 21.77
CA GLY A 88 -9.35 1.52 22.97
C GLY A 88 -9.04 2.60 24.00
N ARG A 89 -8.60 2.19 25.20
CA ARG A 89 -8.21 3.12 26.27
C ARG A 89 -6.71 3.46 26.28
N ALA A 90 -5.92 2.77 25.46
CA ALA A 90 -4.47 3.03 25.36
C ALA A 90 -4.21 4.38 24.69
N LYS A 91 -3.13 5.05 25.10
CA LYS A 91 -2.71 6.33 24.51
C LYS A 91 -1.81 6.15 23.29
N GLY A 92 -1.42 4.92 22.96
CA GLY A 92 -0.52 4.53 21.89
C GLY A 92 -0.34 3.03 21.85
N TYR A 93 0.65 2.57 21.09
CA TYR A 93 0.96 1.15 20.94
C TYR A 93 1.83 0.56 22.06
N GLU A 94 2.44 1.40 22.91
CA GLU A 94 3.22 0.95 24.08
C GLU A 94 4.35 -0.02 23.68
N GLY A 95 5.07 0.28 22.63
CA GLY A 95 6.19 -0.53 22.11
C GLY A 95 5.77 -1.79 21.35
N LYS A 96 4.48 -1.98 21.04
CA LYS A 96 3.98 -3.15 20.33
C LYS A 96 4.44 -3.17 18.87
N LYS A 97 4.65 -4.40 18.34
CA LYS A 97 4.93 -4.65 16.95
C LYS A 97 3.65 -4.50 16.11
N VAL A 98 3.68 -3.60 15.16
CA VAL A 98 2.55 -3.29 14.29
C VAL A 98 2.90 -3.69 12.85
N LEU A 99 2.02 -4.46 12.20
CA LEU A 99 2.05 -4.64 10.76
C LEU A 99 1.13 -3.62 10.11
N LEU A 100 1.66 -2.78 9.23
CA LEU A 100 0.85 -1.89 8.42
C LEU A 100 0.36 -2.60 7.15
N ILE A 101 -0.92 -2.47 6.84
CA ILE A 101 -1.55 -3.00 5.62
C ILE A 101 -2.02 -1.84 4.75
N GLU A 102 -1.60 -1.89 3.50
CA GLU A 102 -2.00 -0.96 2.43
C GLU A 102 -2.63 -1.77 1.28
N ASP A 103 -3.41 -1.16 0.41
CA ASP A 103 -3.90 -1.80 -0.81
C ASP A 103 -2.91 -1.64 -1.97
N LEU A 104 -2.30 -0.47 -2.11
CA LEU A 104 -1.42 -0.13 -3.22
C LEU A 104 -0.33 0.85 -2.81
N ILE A 105 0.92 0.56 -3.19
CA ILE A 105 2.05 1.48 -3.05
C ILE A 105 2.42 2.05 -4.42
N SER A 106 2.20 3.37 -4.60
CA SER A 106 2.69 4.16 -5.74
C SER A 106 3.92 4.96 -5.29
N THR A 107 3.74 6.24 -4.94
CA THR A 107 4.81 7.08 -4.37
C THR A 107 5.06 6.82 -2.89
N GLY A 108 4.27 5.98 -2.24
CA GLY A 108 4.37 5.64 -0.82
C GLY A 108 3.90 6.70 0.16
N MET A 109 3.40 7.85 -0.29
CA MET A 109 3.09 8.98 0.60
C MET A 109 2.05 8.66 1.68
N SER A 110 0.99 7.91 1.37
CA SER A 110 -0.03 7.48 2.34
C SER A 110 0.58 6.54 3.38
N SER A 111 1.32 5.54 2.90
CA SER A 111 1.97 4.54 3.74
C SER A 111 3.00 5.17 4.68
N ILE A 112 3.83 6.10 4.17
CA ILE A 112 4.83 6.83 5.00
C ILE A 112 4.17 7.66 6.09
N LYS A 113 3.06 8.35 5.78
CA LYS A 113 2.30 9.09 6.80
C LYS A 113 1.75 8.16 7.87
N ALA A 114 1.23 6.99 7.48
CA ALA A 114 0.72 5.99 8.42
C ALA A 114 1.84 5.40 9.28
N VAL A 115 3.00 5.05 8.69
CA VAL A 115 4.18 4.59 9.43
C VAL A 115 4.60 5.60 10.50
N LYS A 116 4.73 6.87 10.12
CA LYS A 116 5.10 7.95 11.05
C LYS A 116 4.08 8.10 12.18
N ALA A 117 2.78 8.05 11.88
CA ALA A 117 1.74 8.12 12.90
C ALA A 117 1.81 6.95 13.89
N ILE A 118 2.12 5.73 13.43
CA ILE A 118 2.34 4.56 14.29
C ILE A 118 3.58 4.77 15.17
N GLN A 119 4.69 5.22 14.60
CA GLN A 119 5.94 5.48 15.33
C GLN A 119 5.77 6.57 16.39
N GLU A 120 5.06 7.66 16.07
CA GLU A 120 4.74 8.75 17.02
C GLU A 120 3.81 8.31 18.15
N ALA A 121 3.04 7.24 17.94
CA ALA A 121 2.22 6.59 18.94
C ALA A 121 2.94 5.44 19.66
N ASP A 122 4.28 5.43 19.65
CA ASP A 122 5.13 4.42 20.28
C ASP A 122 4.89 2.99 19.75
N GLY A 123 4.62 2.86 18.44
CA GLY A 123 4.53 1.57 17.74
C GLY A 123 5.80 1.23 17.00
N LEU A 124 6.17 -0.05 17.03
CA LEU A 124 7.25 -0.60 16.20
C LEU A 124 6.65 -1.14 14.91
N VAL A 125 6.90 -0.48 13.78
CA VAL A 125 6.33 -0.85 12.46
C VAL A 125 7.43 -1.21 11.46
N PRO A 126 8.04 -2.40 11.59
CA PRO A 126 9.16 -2.82 10.74
C PRO A 126 8.73 -3.18 9.31
N TYR A 127 7.44 -3.47 9.10
CA TYR A 127 6.92 -3.89 7.80
C TYR A 127 5.63 -3.18 7.42
N CYS A 128 5.51 -2.87 6.13
CA CYS A 128 4.27 -2.46 5.47
C CYS A 128 3.96 -3.46 4.36
N PHE A 129 2.86 -4.20 4.47
CA PHE A 129 2.41 -5.10 3.41
C PHE A 129 1.40 -4.41 2.51
N ALA A 130 1.51 -4.65 1.20
CA ALA A 130 0.51 -4.19 0.25
C ALA A 130 0.16 -5.28 -0.77
N ILE A 131 -1.00 -5.16 -1.41
CA ILE A 131 -1.39 -6.10 -2.46
C ILE A 131 -0.50 -5.88 -3.68
N PHE A 132 -0.26 -4.62 -4.04
CA PHE A 132 0.42 -4.25 -5.27
C PHE A 132 1.34 -3.04 -5.09
N THR A 133 2.44 -3.02 -5.85
CA THR A 133 3.28 -1.83 -6.02
C THR A 133 3.57 -1.55 -7.48
N TYR A 134 3.59 -0.25 -7.83
CA TYR A 134 4.16 0.19 -9.11
C TYR A 134 5.69 0.17 -9.14
N GLY A 135 6.34 -0.01 -7.99
CA GLY A 135 7.81 -0.07 -7.90
C GLY A 135 8.52 1.23 -8.26
N THR A 136 7.83 2.38 -8.17
CA THR A 136 8.40 3.68 -8.57
C THR A 136 9.62 4.04 -7.71
N LYS A 137 10.53 4.80 -8.31
CA LYS A 137 11.72 5.30 -7.60
C LYS A 137 11.32 6.15 -6.38
N GLU A 138 10.31 7.00 -6.52
CA GLU A 138 9.80 7.85 -5.45
C GLU A 138 9.29 7.03 -4.26
N GLY A 139 8.58 5.91 -4.53
CA GLY A 139 8.11 5.01 -3.49
C GLY A 139 9.26 4.33 -2.75
N LYS A 140 10.25 3.82 -3.48
CA LYS A 140 11.46 3.21 -2.90
C LYS A 140 12.24 4.21 -2.04
N ASP A 141 12.49 5.41 -2.56
CA ASP A 141 13.20 6.47 -1.86
C ASP A 141 12.44 6.92 -0.59
N ALA A 142 11.12 7.02 -0.67
CA ALA A 142 10.27 7.39 0.47
C ALA A 142 10.40 6.39 1.62
N PHE A 143 10.30 5.09 1.36
CA PHE A 143 10.50 4.06 2.39
C PHE A 143 11.93 4.02 2.91
N ALA A 144 12.93 4.18 2.03
CA ALA A 144 14.35 4.22 2.43
C ALA A 144 14.69 5.41 3.34
N SER A 145 13.91 6.49 3.29
CA SER A 145 14.09 7.67 4.13
C SER A 145 13.59 7.53 5.57
N LEU A 146 12.87 6.44 5.88
CA LEU A 146 12.30 6.23 7.21
C LEU A 146 13.35 5.87 8.25
N SER A 147 13.21 6.46 9.44
CA SER A 147 13.99 6.12 10.63
C SER A 147 13.08 6.13 11.86
N PRO A 148 12.83 4.99 12.52
CA PRO A 148 13.27 3.62 12.16
C PRO A 148 12.78 3.11 10.80
N ILE A 149 13.54 2.19 10.22
CA ILE A 149 13.22 1.60 8.91
C ILE A 149 11.89 0.84 8.97
N CYS A 150 11.08 0.99 7.89
CA CYS A 150 9.93 0.15 7.61
C CYS A 150 10.09 -0.42 6.21
N THR A 151 10.10 -1.75 6.09
CA THR A 151 10.31 -2.44 4.81
C THR A 151 8.97 -2.71 4.13
N PRO A 152 8.71 -2.17 2.93
CA PRO A 152 7.53 -2.53 2.16
C PRO A 152 7.71 -3.91 1.53
N LEU A 153 6.69 -4.75 1.63
CA LEU A 153 6.60 -6.05 0.96
C LEU A 153 5.23 -6.16 0.29
N THR A 154 5.19 -6.71 -0.92
CA THR A 154 3.97 -6.77 -1.72
C THR A 154 3.69 -8.17 -2.22
N ILE A 155 2.41 -8.51 -2.41
CA ILE A 155 2.00 -9.78 -3.02
C ILE A 155 2.38 -9.77 -4.50
N LEU A 156 2.13 -8.64 -5.18
CA LEU A 156 2.39 -8.44 -6.60
C LEU A 156 3.18 -7.15 -6.82
N ASP A 157 4.07 -7.16 -7.79
CA ASP A 157 4.72 -5.97 -8.32
C ASP A 157 4.30 -5.71 -9.77
N TYR A 158 4.67 -4.53 -10.26
CA TYR A 158 4.31 -4.06 -11.58
C TYR A 158 4.84 -4.98 -12.70
N ASP A 159 6.10 -5.35 -12.62
CA ASP A 159 6.78 -6.10 -13.68
C ASP A 159 6.14 -7.48 -13.83
N TYR A 160 5.87 -8.16 -12.72
CA TYR A 160 5.20 -9.47 -12.72
C TYR A 160 3.77 -9.38 -13.28
N VAL A 161 3.00 -8.35 -12.91
CA VAL A 161 1.62 -8.18 -13.43
C VAL A 161 1.61 -7.94 -14.93
N ILE A 162 2.54 -7.14 -15.46
CA ILE A 162 2.65 -6.87 -16.89
C ILE A 162 3.07 -8.13 -17.67
N GLU A 163 3.99 -8.93 -17.12
CA GLU A 163 4.40 -10.20 -17.71
C GLU A 163 3.22 -11.17 -17.83
N ILE A 164 2.49 -11.40 -16.74
CA ILE A 164 1.31 -12.28 -16.75
C ILE A 164 0.20 -11.75 -17.67
N ALA A 165 -0.01 -10.43 -17.73
CA ALA A 165 -1.02 -9.84 -18.60
C ALA A 165 -0.71 -10.09 -20.09
N GLU A 166 0.56 -10.05 -20.49
CA GLU A 166 0.97 -10.42 -21.85
C GLU A 166 0.83 -11.93 -22.09
N ASP A 167 1.37 -12.76 -21.19
CA ASP A 167 1.35 -14.23 -21.32
C ASP A 167 -0.08 -14.78 -21.42
N THR A 168 -1.04 -14.14 -20.75
CA THR A 168 -2.45 -14.51 -20.81
C THR A 168 -3.22 -13.85 -21.96
N GLY A 169 -2.57 -13.02 -22.75
CA GLY A 169 -3.20 -12.29 -23.85
C GLY A 169 -4.17 -11.18 -23.41
N TYR A 170 -4.07 -10.73 -22.15
CA TYR A 170 -4.86 -9.61 -21.63
C TYR A 170 -4.41 -8.27 -22.21
N ILE A 171 -3.12 -8.13 -22.47
CA ILE A 171 -2.52 -7.02 -23.21
C ILE A 171 -1.74 -7.53 -24.40
N ARG A 172 -1.59 -6.68 -25.43
CA ARG A 172 -0.80 -6.97 -26.63
C ARG A 172 0.68 -6.62 -26.39
N PRO A 173 1.63 -7.18 -27.18
CA PRO A 173 3.05 -6.85 -27.07
C PRO A 173 3.35 -5.34 -27.12
N GLU A 174 2.68 -4.61 -28.04
CA GLU A 174 2.87 -3.16 -28.18
C GLU A 174 2.39 -2.39 -26.94
N GLU A 175 1.37 -2.91 -26.24
CA GLU A 175 0.88 -2.33 -24.99
C GLU A 175 1.84 -2.61 -23.86
N LYS A 176 2.49 -3.79 -23.84
CA LYS A 176 3.58 -4.09 -22.91
C LYS A 176 4.75 -3.13 -23.10
N ASP A 177 5.21 -2.91 -24.32
CA ASP A 177 6.31 -1.98 -24.61
C ASP A 177 6.01 -0.57 -24.09
N MET A 178 4.79 -0.07 -24.32
CA MET A 178 4.32 1.22 -23.81
C MET A 178 4.33 1.26 -22.26
N LEU A 179 3.92 0.18 -21.61
CA LEU A 179 3.88 0.07 -20.14
C LEU A 179 5.30 0.00 -19.54
N LEU A 180 6.23 -0.68 -20.19
CA LEU A 180 7.65 -0.71 -19.80
C LEU A 180 8.31 0.66 -19.99
N GLU A 181 8.01 1.37 -21.09
CA GLU A 181 8.45 2.75 -21.27
C GLU A 181 7.95 3.65 -20.14
N TRP A 182 6.64 3.56 -19.80
CA TRP A 182 6.05 4.31 -18.73
C TRP A 182 6.75 4.05 -17.39
N SER A 183 7.01 2.80 -17.03
CA SER A 183 7.61 2.43 -15.74
C SER A 183 9.00 3.03 -15.52
N SER A 184 9.73 3.31 -16.61
CA SER A 184 11.06 3.96 -16.56
C SER A 184 11.00 5.44 -16.18
N SER A 185 9.90 6.14 -16.49
CA SER A 185 9.74 7.57 -16.25
C SER A 185 8.26 7.96 -16.03
N PRO A 186 7.58 7.45 -14.97
CA PRO A 186 6.14 7.53 -14.85
C PRO A 186 5.57 8.95 -14.86
N PHE A 187 6.27 9.90 -14.24
CA PHE A 187 5.76 11.24 -14.04
C PHE A 187 6.06 12.22 -15.20
N THR A 188 6.82 11.78 -16.18
CA THR A 188 7.10 12.56 -17.42
C THR A 188 6.52 11.90 -18.66
N TRP A 189 6.11 10.64 -18.58
CA TRP A 189 5.59 9.88 -19.73
C TRP A 189 4.42 10.57 -20.41
N GLY A 190 3.44 11.08 -19.66
CA GLY A 190 2.30 11.79 -20.21
C GLY A 190 2.70 13.03 -21.00
N GLU A 191 3.61 13.84 -20.47
CA GLU A 191 4.12 15.04 -21.15
C GLU A 191 4.88 14.69 -22.41
N ASN A 192 5.70 13.64 -22.41
CA ASN A 192 6.42 13.13 -23.57
C ASN A 192 5.47 12.65 -24.69
N HIS A 193 4.24 12.27 -24.33
CA HIS A 193 3.18 11.86 -25.26
C HIS A 193 2.16 12.99 -25.53
N GLY A 194 2.46 14.23 -25.17
CA GLY A 194 1.65 15.40 -25.49
C GLY A 194 0.51 15.71 -24.50
N TRP A 195 0.42 15.00 -23.38
CA TRP A 195 -0.57 15.24 -22.31
C TRP A 195 0.05 16.02 -21.17
N LYS A 196 -0.33 17.28 -21.04
CA LYS A 196 0.13 18.12 -19.93
C LYS A 196 -0.54 17.69 -18.62
N LYS A 197 0.23 17.75 -17.52
CA LYS A 197 -0.29 17.54 -16.17
C LYS A 197 -1.46 18.51 -15.90
N GLU A 198 -2.57 17.97 -15.35
CA GLU A 198 -3.69 18.80 -14.88
C GLU A 198 -3.39 19.38 -13.48
N GLU A 199 -3.68 20.68 -13.31
CA GLU A 199 -3.73 21.30 -11.99
C GLU A 199 -5.07 20.91 -11.31
N ARG A 200 -4.99 20.22 -10.18
CA ARG A 200 -6.16 19.75 -9.40
C ARG A 200 -6.10 20.23 -7.95
#